data_58b03096761bd43acb43297490630eb4
#
_entry.id   58b03096761bd43acb43297490630eb4
#
_cell.length_a   1.000
_cell.length_b   1.000
_cell.length_c   1.000
_cell.angle_alpha   90.00
_cell.angle_beta   90.00
_cell.angle_gamma   90.00
#
_symmetry.space_group_name_H-M   'P 1'
#
loop_
_entity.id
_entity.type
_entity.pdbx_description
1 polymer ?
#
loop_
_entity_poly.entity_id
_entity_poly.type
_entity_poly.pdbx_seq_one_letter_code
_entity_poly.pdbx_strand_id
1 'polypeptide(L)'
;LGHASEGDLVVAGASILRGRLGERLAGEHVTVVDDGLHPDGYYVPYDDEGVRKGKTVVIEKGVLRRYLAGRAEAAVLGQDPTGNSRVMNYKSPILVRQTNYYIEPGDWKPEEIMEEAGNAIYVTAKGSKGGEVDPAAGTFTFSVGISWELENGERKRPLRGVTLSGMILDVLKSIRAVGSDLKVKTSVFGGCGKNGQLVRVGDGGPHLLVENLVIGGR
;
A
#
# COMPACT_ATOMS: atom_id res chain seq x y z
N LEU A 1 -1.40 -2.09 -4.12
CA LEU A 1 -0.13 -1.69 -4.74
C LEU A 1 1.04 -2.54 -4.23
N GLY A 2 1.13 -2.82 -2.91
CA GLY A 2 2.25 -3.54 -2.31
C GLY A 2 2.64 -4.80 -3.07
N HIS A 3 1.73 -5.77 -3.23
CA HIS A 3 2.01 -6.99 -4.00
C HIS A 3 2.41 -6.72 -5.45
N ALA A 4 1.82 -5.72 -6.11
CA ALA A 4 2.19 -5.38 -7.49
C ALA A 4 3.64 -4.89 -7.61
N SER A 5 4.23 -4.34 -6.53
CA SER A 5 5.62 -3.89 -6.50
C SER A 5 6.63 -4.99 -6.10
N GLU A 6 6.17 -6.19 -5.75
CA GLU A 6 7.03 -7.30 -5.37
C GLU A 6 7.72 -7.93 -6.59
N GLY A 7 9.05 -7.96 -6.56
CA GLY A 7 9.91 -8.30 -7.70
C GLY A 7 9.73 -9.72 -8.25
N ASP A 8 9.38 -10.68 -7.42
CA ASP A 8 9.09 -12.05 -7.85
C ASP A 8 7.87 -12.10 -8.78
N LEU A 9 6.81 -11.32 -8.49
CA LEU A 9 5.64 -11.18 -9.36
C LEU A 9 5.98 -10.39 -10.63
N VAL A 10 6.83 -9.36 -10.52
CA VAL A 10 7.30 -8.58 -11.68
C VAL A 10 8.11 -9.45 -12.63
N VAL A 11 9.07 -10.22 -12.13
CA VAL A 11 9.92 -11.15 -12.92
C VAL A 11 9.05 -12.22 -13.56
N ALA A 12 8.11 -12.80 -12.82
CA ALA A 12 7.17 -13.81 -13.33
C ALA A 12 6.16 -13.28 -14.35
N GLY A 13 6.08 -11.97 -14.59
CA GLY A 13 5.08 -11.38 -15.47
C GLY A 13 3.67 -11.30 -14.87
N ALA A 14 3.56 -11.47 -13.57
CA ALA A 14 2.31 -11.46 -12.80
C ALA A 14 2.10 -10.13 -12.05
N SER A 15 2.58 -9.02 -12.62
CA SER A 15 2.39 -7.68 -12.07
C SER A 15 2.11 -6.65 -13.15
N ILE A 16 1.09 -5.82 -12.94
CA ILE A 16 0.76 -4.66 -13.78
C ILE A 16 1.91 -3.62 -13.82
N LEU A 17 2.85 -3.66 -12.87
CA LEU A 17 3.99 -2.75 -12.82
C LEU A 17 5.18 -3.22 -13.65
N ARG A 18 5.14 -4.42 -14.24
CA ARG A 18 6.23 -4.93 -15.08
C ARG A 18 6.54 -3.98 -16.23
N GLY A 19 7.83 -3.63 -16.37
CA GLY A 19 8.33 -2.76 -17.44
C GLY A 19 8.03 -1.28 -17.28
N ARG A 20 7.48 -0.84 -16.14
CA ARG A 20 7.07 0.55 -15.91
C ARG A 20 8.04 1.36 -15.07
N LEU A 21 9.26 0.89 -14.84
CA LEU A 21 10.29 1.72 -14.16
C LEU A 21 10.49 3.02 -14.93
N GLY A 22 10.48 4.15 -14.20
CA GLY A 22 10.57 5.50 -14.76
C GLY A 22 9.23 6.09 -15.21
N GLU A 23 8.14 5.32 -15.28
CA GLU A 23 6.82 5.86 -15.61
C GLU A 23 6.21 6.64 -14.46
N ARG A 24 5.46 7.68 -14.80
CA ARG A 24 4.62 8.43 -13.86
C ARG A 24 3.31 7.68 -13.63
N LEU A 25 3.12 7.20 -12.41
CA LEU A 25 1.94 6.43 -12.00
C LEU A 25 0.97 7.22 -11.11
N ALA A 26 1.42 8.36 -10.57
CA ALA A 26 0.64 9.20 -9.66
C ALA A 26 1.03 10.68 -9.79
N GLY A 27 0.33 11.55 -9.07
CA GLY A 27 0.70 12.96 -8.91
C GLY A 27 2.04 13.14 -8.19
N GLU A 28 2.68 14.30 -8.34
CA GLU A 28 3.99 14.60 -7.73
C GLU A 28 3.97 14.62 -6.20
N HIS A 29 2.81 14.84 -5.61
CA HIS A 29 2.60 14.81 -4.17
C HIS A 29 2.52 13.38 -3.59
N VAL A 30 2.61 12.34 -4.42
CA VAL A 30 2.53 10.94 -3.99
C VAL A 30 3.91 10.30 -4.00
N THR A 31 4.41 9.95 -2.82
CA THR A 31 5.62 9.13 -2.62
C THR A 31 5.23 7.88 -1.84
N VAL A 32 5.59 6.71 -2.35
CA VAL A 32 5.28 5.42 -1.74
C VAL A 32 6.55 4.72 -1.32
N VAL A 33 6.58 4.23 -0.10
CA VAL A 33 7.75 3.58 0.49
C VAL A 33 7.41 2.25 1.14
N ASP A 34 8.43 1.42 1.30
CA ASP A 34 8.43 0.23 2.17
C ASP A 34 9.57 0.38 3.18
N ASP A 35 9.24 0.58 4.45
CA ASP A 35 10.19 0.91 5.50
C ASP A 35 10.17 -0.13 6.63
N GLY A 36 11.13 -1.04 6.64
CA GLY A 36 11.25 -2.08 7.68
C GLY A 36 11.71 -1.56 9.04
N LEU A 37 12.12 -0.29 9.15
CA LEU A 37 12.64 0.31 10.38
C LEU A 37 11.70 1.37 10.98
N HIS A 38 10.46 1.50 10.46
CA HIS A 38 9.50 2.46 10.98
C HIS A 38 9.22 2.21 12.47
N PRO A 39 9.37 3.22 13.36
CA PRO A 39 9.34 3.02 14.81
C PRO A 39 8.01 2.47 15.34
N ASP A 40 6.89 2.85 14.73
CA ASP A 40 5.55 2.41 15.14
C ASP A 40 5.04 1.21 14.33
N GLY A 41 5.82 0.75 13.35
CA GLY A 41 5.48 -0.37 12.47
C GLY A 41 6.01 -1.72 12.94
N TYR A 42 5.94 -2.71 12.07
CA TYR A 42 6.57 -3.99 12.29
C TYR A 42 8.07 -3.89 11.96
N TYR A 43 8.91 -4.05 12.97
CA TYR A 43 10.36 -3.88 12.87
C TYR A 43 11.04 -5.07 12.20
N VAL A 44 11.70 -4.82 11.06
CA VAL A 44 12.40 -5.81 10.24
C VAL A 44 13.78 -5.26 9.86
N PRO A 45 14.83 -5.43 10.67
CA PRO A 45 16.16 -4.87 10.38
C PRO A 45 16.92 -5.64 9.29
N TYR A 46 16.63 -6.94 9.13
CA TYR A 46 17.16 -7.83 8.10
C TYR A 46 16.05 -8.71 7.57
N ASP A 47 16.13 -9.06 6.30
CA ASP A 47 15.25 -10.06 5.72
C ASP A 47 15.78 -11.50 5.97
N ASP A 48 15.04 -12.50 5.50
CA ASP A 48 15.38 -13.91 5.71
C ASP A 48 16.52 -14.42 4.80
N GLU A 49 17.05 -13.58 3.90
CA GLU A 49 18.32 -13.79 3.17
C GLU A 49 19.50 -13.06 3.83
N GLY A 50 19.30 -12.41 4.98
CA GLY A 50 20.32 -11.63 5.69
C GLY A 50 20.65 -10.28 5.01
N VAL A 51 19.81 -9.82 4.10
CA VAL A 51 19.95 -8.50 3.50
C VAL A 51 19.41 -7.44 4.47
N ARG A 52 20.24 -6.40 4.72
CA ARG A 52 19.84 -5.30 5.61
C ARG A 52 18.64 -4.56 5.01
N LYS A 53 17.58 -4.46 5.81
CA LYS A 53 16.40 -3.68 5.46
C LYS A 53 16.62 -2.21 5.82
N GLY A 54 16.11 -1.35 4.98
CA GLY A 54 16.01 0.10 5.20
C GLY A 54 14.70 0.61 4.63
N LYS A 55 14.62 1.90 4.41
CA LYS A 55 13.52 2.54 3.71
C LYS A 55 13.75 2.45 2.21
N THR A 56 12.87 1.75 1.51
CA THR A 56 12.88 1.60 0.05
C THR A 56 11.83 2.53 -0.56
N VAL A 57 12.26 3.49 -1.38
CA VAL A 57 11.34 4.34 -2.14
C VAL A 57 10.92 3.60 -3.40
N VAL A 58 9.64 3.21 -3.46
CA VAL A 58 9.04 2.48 -4.59
C VAL A 58 8.54 3.46 -5.66
N ILE A 59 7.77 4.44 -5.24
CA ILE A 59 7.32 5.55 -6.08
C ILE A 59 7.83 6.85 -5.45
N GLU A 60 8.55 7.65 -6.21
CA GLU A 60 9.05 8.94 -5.79
C GLU A 60 8.37 10.05 -6.60
N LYS A 61 7.64 10.93 -5.92
CA LYS A 61 6.93 12.04 -6.56
C LYS A 61 6.15 11.58 -7.80
N GLY A 62 5.39 10.50 -7.62
CA GLY A 62 4.55 9.90 -8.66
C GLY A 62 5.26 9.01 -9.66
N VAL A 63 6.58 8.89 -9.64
CA VAL A 63 7.36 8.09 -10.62
C VAL A 63 7.81 6.77 -10.00
N LEU A 64 7.56 5.64 -10.66
CA LEU A 64 8.04 4.33 -10.22
C LEU A 64 9.57 4.26 -10.33
N ARG A 65 10.24 4.08 -9.19
CA ARG A 65 11.71 4.07 -9.11
C ARG A 65 12.32 2.70 -8.90
N ARG A 66 11.62 1.83 -8.19
CA ARG A 66 12.19 0.55 -7.75
C ARG A 66 11.08 -0.46 -7.47
N TYR A 67 11.42 -1.73 -7.60
CA TYR A 67 10.62 -2.84 -7.09
C TYR A 67 11.17 -3.31 -5.74
N LEU A 68 10.35 -3.94 -4.91
CA LEU A 68 10.81 -4.70 -3.76
C LEU A 68 11.47 -5.99 -4.28
N ALA A 69 12.67 -6.32 -3.83
CA ALA A 69 13.40 -7.45 -4.39
C ALA A 69 14.25 -8.18 -3.34
N GLY A 70 14.25 -9.50 -3.42
CA GLY A 70 15.26 -10.36 -2.86
C GLY A 70 16.52 -10.37 -3.73
N ARG A 71 17.48 -11.22 -3.40
CA ARG A 71 18.76 -11.30 -4.14
C ARG A 71 18.59 -11.80 -5.58
N ALA A 72 17.72 -12.81 -5.76
CA ALA A 72 17.48 -13.40 -7.08
C ALA A 72 16.78 -12.40 -8.02
N GLU A 73 15.71 -11.77 -7.55
CA GLU A 73 14.94 -10.80 -8.33
C GLU A 73 15.77 -9.54 -8.61
N ALA A 74 16.56 -9.09 -7.65
CA ALA A 74 17.44 -7.94 -7.81
C ALA A 74 18.44 -8.15 -8.96
N ALA A 75 19.02 -9.35 -9.05
CA ALA A 75 19.93 -9.70 -10.14
C ALA A 75 19.24 -9.66 -11.51
N VAL A 76 18.01 -10.17 -11.61
CA VAL A 76 17.24 -10.16 -12.86
C VAL A 76 16.78 -8.76 -13.25
N LEU A 77 16.40 -7.95 -12.25
CA LEU A 77 15.87 -6.60 -12.45
C LEU A 77 16.98 -5.53 -12.61
N GLY A 78 18.25 -5.90 -12.43
CA GLY A 78 19.39 -4.97 -12.53
C GLY A 78 19.38 -3.89 -11.43
N GLN A 79 18.95 -4.24 -10.22
CA GLN A 79 18.92 -3.35 -9.05
C GLN A 79 19.54 -4.04 -7.83
N ASP A 80 19.82 -3.27 -6.76
CA ASP A 80 20.21 -3.84 -5.48
C ASP A 80 19.04 -4.49 -4.78
N PRO A 81 19.27 -5.57 -4.00
CA PRO A 81 18.24 -6.16 -3.14
C PRO A 81 17.75 -5.15 -2.10
N THR A 82 16.46 -5.21 -1.76
CA THR A 82 15.81 -4.22 -0.88
C THR A 82 15.53 -4.74 0.53
N GLY A 83 15.98 -5.96 0.85
CA GLY A 83 15.72 -6.58 2.16
C GLY A 83 14.25 -6.97 2.32
N ASN A 84 13.66 -7.55 1.29
CA ASN A 84 12.26 -7.92 1.26
C ASN A 84 12.01 -9.44 1.09
N SER A 85 13.06 -10.26 1.15
CA SER A 85 12.94 -11.73 1.15
C SER A 85 12.44 -12.23 2.50
N ARG A 86 11.23 -12.78 2.55
CA ARG A 86 10.60 -13.15 3.81
C ARG A 86 9.92 -14.51 3.73
N VAL A 87 9.89 -15.21 4.85
CA VAL A 87 9.23 -16.51 5.00
C VAL A 87 8.26 -16.51 6.18
N MET A 88 7.21 -17.30 6.09
CA MET A 88 6.31 -17.51 7.21
C MET A 88 6.98 -18.36 8.32
N ASN A 89 7.76 -19.38 7.93
CA ASN A 89 8.50 -20.28 8.81
C ASN A 89 9.62 -20.98 8.02
N TYR A 90 10.46 -21.74 8.72
CA TYR A 90 11.64 -22.42 8.16
C TYR A 90 11.34 -23.47 7.07
N LYS A 91 10.09 -23.93 6.93
CA LYS A 91 9.65 -24.88 5.90
C LYS A 91 9.13 -24.20 4.63
N SER A 92 8.89 -22.92 4.70
CA SER A 92 8.29 -22.14 3.61
C SER A 92 9.37 -21.64 2.64
N PRO A 93 9.09 -21.59 1.33
CA PRO A 93 10.00 -20.95 0.38
C PRO A 93 10.09 -19.44 0.65
N ILE A 94 11.25 -18.88 0.35
CA ILE A 94 11.44 -17.41 0.41
C ILE A 94 10.58 -16.77 -0.67
N LEU A 95 9.88 -15.68 -0.31
CA LEU A 95 9.10 -14.85 -1.21
C LEU A 95 9.46 -13.38 -0.99
N VAL A 96 9.34 -12.57 -2.03
CA VAL A 96 9.42 -11.11 -1.86
C VAL A 96 8.15 -10.61 -1.21
N ARG A 97 8.28 -9.90 -0.09
CA ARG A 97 7.16 -9.42 0.74
C ARG A 97 7.42 -8.02 1.27
N GLN A 98 6.38 -7.20 1.27
CA GLN A 98 6.41 -5.88 1.91
C GLN A 98 6.66 -5.97 3.43
N THR A 99 7.09 -4.86 4.04
CA THR A 99 7.27 -4.69 5.49
C THR A 99 6.26 -3.68 6.04
N ASN A 100 6.57 -2.40 6.07
CA ASN A 100 5.61 -1.33 6.36
C ASN A 100 5.46 -0.50 5.09
N TYR A 101 4.40 -0.77 4.35
CA TYR A 101 4.18 -0.18 3.03
C TYR A 101 3.14 0.93 3.12
N TYR A 102 3.54 2.17 2.85
CA TYR A 102 2.67 3.32 3.02
C TYR A 102 2.98 4.46 2.04
N ILE A 103 2.05 5.39 1.91
CA ILE A 103 2.27 6.69 1.25
C ILE A 103 2.87 7.63 2.30
N GLU A 104 3.98 8.31 1.97
CA GLU A 104 4.58 9.30 2.84
C GLU A 104 3.62 10.47 3.13
N PRO A 105 3.75 11.13 4.30
CA PRO A 105 2.90 12.26 4.61
C PRO A 105 3.10 13.41 3.62
N GLY A 106 2.01 14.04 3.24
CA GLY A 106 1.98 15.27 2.47
C GLY A 106 1.81 16.51 3.36
N ASP A 107 1.34 17.59 2.78
CA ASP A 107 1.26 18.90 3.46
C ASP A 107 -0.15 19.24 3.95
N TRP A 108 -1.18 18.50 3.55
CA TRP A 108 -2.57 18.80 3.90
C TRP A 108 -2.89 18.38 5.33
N LYS A 109 -3.63 19.22 6.05
CA LYS A 109 -4.21 18.80 7.32
C LYS A 109 -5.44 17.93 7.05
N PRO A 110 -5.75 16.95 7.92
CA PRO A 110 -6.93 16.11 7.76
C PRO A 110 -8.24 16.90 7.62
N GLU A 111 -8.36 18.00 8.34
CA GLU A 111 -9.53 18.88 8.32
C GLU A 111 -9.67 19.57 6.95
N GLU A 112 -8.58 20.04 6.37
CA GLU A 112 -8.55 20.65 5.04
C GLU A 112 -8.95 19.64 3.96
N ILE A 113 -8.51 18.37 4.09
CA ILE A 113 -8.92 17.27 3.19
C ILE A 113 -10.44 17.01 3.30
N MET A 114 -11.00 17.05 4.50
CA MET A 114 -12.44 16.84 4.69
C MET A 114 -13.26 18.00 4.12
N GLU A 115 -12.81 19.23 4.31
CA GLU A 115 -13.44 20.42 3.72
C GLU A 115 -13.39 20.36 2.17
N GLU A 116 -12.25 20.05 1.59
CA GLU A 116 -12.07 19.92 0.13
C GLU A 116 -12.90 18.77 -0.44
N ALA A 117 -13.05 17.66 0.29
CA ALA A 117 -13.89 16.53 -0.11
C ALA A 117 -15.39 16.91 -0.21
N GLY A 118 -15.85 17.87 0.57
CA GLY A 118 -17.23 18.34 0.54
C GLY A 118 -18.23 17.23 0.79
N ASN A 119 -18.89 16.75 -0.27
CA ASN A 119 -19.83 15.62 -0.23
C ASN A 119 -19.11 14.35 -0.70
N ALA A 120 -18.81 13.44 0.21
CA ALA A 120 -17.97 12.27 -0.04
C ALA A 120 -18.30 11.12 0.92
N ILE A 121 -17.57 10.02 0.77
CA ILE A 121 -17.55 8.93 1.74
C ILE A 121 -16.21 8.94 2.47
N TYR A 122 -16.23 9.19 3.77
CA TYR A 122 -15.08 9.09 4.63
C TYR A 122 -14.91 7.65 5.12
N VAL A 123 -13.80 7.05 4.76
CA VAL A 123 -13.50 5.63 5.06
C VAL A 123 -12.43 5.56 6.14
N THR A 124 -12.64 4.72 7.14
CA THR A 124 -11.61 4.43 8.15
C THR A 124 -11.13 2.99 8.04
N ALA A 125 -9.87 2.75 8.40
CA ALA A 125 -9.35 1.39 8.48
C ALA A 125 -9.85 0.63 9.73
N LYS A 126 -10.48 1.31 10.69
CA LYS A 126 -10.94 0.73 11.95
C LYS A 126 -12.08 -0.28 11.71
N GLY A 127 -11.81 -1.55 11.98
CA GLY A 127 -12.77 -2.64 11.75
C GLY A 127 -12.78 -3.16 10.30
N SER A 128 -11.76 -2.87 9.52
CA SER A 128 -11.55 -3.49 8.20
C SER A 128 -11.49 -5.01 8.33
N LYS A 129 -12.06 -5.70 7.36
CA LYS A 129 -12.01 -7.18 7.25
C LYS A 129 -10.97 -7.66 6.24
N GLY A 130 -10.16 -6.75 5.70
CA GLY A 130 -9.19 -7.06 4.66
C GLY A 130 -9.83 -7.09 3.26
N GLY A 131 -9.12 -7.67 2.33
CA GLY A 131 -9.55 -7.78 0.94
C GLY A 131 -8.54 -8.52 0.08
N GLU A 132 -8.76 -8.47 -1.22
CA GLU A 132 -7.96 -9.16 -2.21
C GLU A 132 -7.38 -8.18 -3.23
N VAL A 133 -6.23 -8.54 -3.74
CA VAL A 133 -5.53 -7.82 -4.81
C VAL A 133 -5.14 -8.84 -5.87
N ASP A 134 -5.45 -8.55 -7.13
CA ASP A 134 -4.88 -9.22 -8.28
C ASP A 134 -3.75 -8.34 -8.85
N PRO A 135 -2.47 -8.65 -8.59
CA PRO A 135 -1.35 -7.84 -9.07
C PRO A 135 -1.20 -7.86 -10.58
N ALA A 136 -1.61 -8.94 -11.26
CA ALA A 136 -1.50 -9.09 -12.71
C ALA A 136 -2.56 -8.25 -13.43
N ALA A 137 -3.82 -8.35 -13.01
CA ALA A 137 -4.90 -7.52 -13.51
C ALA A 137 -4.84 -6.07 -13.01
N GLY A 138 -4.15 -5.84 -11.89
CA GLY A 138 -4.07 -4.52 -11.24
C GLY A 138 -5.36 -4.12 -10.54
N THR A 139 -6.20 -5.08 -10.15
CA THR A 139 -7.48 -4.84 -9.47
C THR A 139 -7.36 -5.07 -7.97
N PHE A 140 -8.28 -4.48 -7.22
CA PHE A 140 -8.43 -4.75 -5.80
C PHE A 140 -9.87 -4.65 -5.36
N THR A 141 -10.18 -5.33 -4.25
CA THR A 141 -11.44 -5.23 -3.51
C THR A 141 -11.15 -5.34 -2.02
N PHE A 142 -11.59 -4.35 -1.23
CA PHE A 142 -11.41 -4.31 0.22
C PHE A 142 -12.70 -4.03 0.95
N SER A 143 -13.03 -4.86 1.93
CA SER A 143 -14.06 -4.54 2.93
C SER A 143 -13.45 -3.61 3.98
N VAL A 144 -13.90 -2.37 3.99
CA VAL A 144 -13.38 -1.35 4.90
C VAL A 144 -14.17 -1.30 6.20
N GLY A 145 -13.62 -0.59 7.16
CA GLY A 145 -14.21 -0.43 8.48
C GLY A 145 -15.38 0.52 8.53
N ILE A 146 -15.56 1.15 9.68
CA ILE A 146 -16.59 2.17 9.89
C ILE A 146 -16.33 3.32 8.92
N SER A 147 -17.35 3.67 8.15
CA SER A 147 -17.31 4.75 7.18
C SER A 147 -18.40 5.75 7.47
N TRP A 148 -18.34 6.93 6.88
CA TRP A 148 -19.28 8.02 7.11
C TRP A 148 -19.60 8.71 5.79
N GLU A 149 -20.85 9.06 5.63
CA GLU A 149 -21.24 10.04 4.62
C GLU A 149 -20.81 11.44 5.10
N LEU A 150 -20.13 12.18 4.24
CA LEU A 150 -19.79 13.58 4.44
C LEU A 150 -20.78 14.47 3.70
N GLU A 151 -21.20 15.52 4.36
CA GLU A 151 -21.92 16.65 3.76
C GLU A 151 -21.19 17.93 4.16
N ASN A 152 -20.72 18.69 3.17
CA ASN A 152 -19.94 19.91 3.38
C ASN A 152 -18.74 19.70 4.31
N GLY A 153 -18.03 18.57 4.15
CA GLY A 153 -16.85 18.22 4.96
C GLY A 153 -17.15 17.64 6.34
N GLU A 154 -18.42 17.60 6.77
CA GLU A 154 -18.83 17.09 8.08
C GLU A 154 -19.37 15.67 8.02
N ARG A 155 -19.04 14.86 9.04
CA ARG A 155 -19.58 13.50 9.18
C ARG A 155 -21.05 13.55 9.57
N LYS A 156 -21.94 13.03 8.74
CA LYS A 156 -23.39 13.00 9.00
C LYS A 156 -23.87 11.60 9.38
N ARG A 157 -23.85 10.67 8.46
CA ARG A 157 -24.42 9.34 8.63
C ARG A 157 -23.33 8.26 8.63
N PRO A 158 -23.31 7.38 9.68
CA PRO A 158 -22.40 6.23 9.65
C PRO A 158 -22.87 5.18 8.64
N LEU A 159 -21.91 4.57 7.95
CA LEU A 159 -22.12 3.53 6.95
C LEU A 159 -21.47 2.23 7.42
N ARG A 160 -22.08 1.09 7.09
CA ARG A 160 -21.58 -0.25 7.36
C ARG A 160 -21.45 -1.06 6.07
N GLY A 161 -20.57 -2.05 6.10
CA GLY A 161 -20.43 -2.98 4.97
C GLY A 161 -19.92 -2.31 3.69
N VAL A 162 -19.17 -1.23 3.83
CA VAL A 162 -18.59 -0.51 2.70
C VAL A 162 -17.46 -1.34 2.10
N THR A 163 -17.47 -1.46 0.79
CA THR A 163 -16.43 -2.14 0.01
C THR A 163 -15.86 -1.13 -0.99
N LEU A 164 -14.54 -1.06 -1.03
CA LEU A 164 -13.79 -0.30 -2.04
C LEU A 164 -13.28 -1.24 -3.09
N SER A 165 -13.43 -0.90 -4.36
CA SER A 165 -12.84 -1.64 -5.47
C SER A 165 -12.38 -0.71 -6.58
N GLY A 166 -11.43 -1.18 -7.39
CA GLY A 166 -10.91 -0.38 -8.49
C GLY A 166 -9.65 -0.94 -9.12
N MET A 167 -9.11 -0.15 -10.04
CA MET A 167 -7.82 -0.38 -10.67
C MET A 167 -6.73 0.37 -9.89
N ILE A 168 -5.65 -0.32 -9.54
CA ILE A 168 -4.55 0.25 -8.75
C ILE A 168 -4.00 1.53 -9.38
N LEU A 169 -3.75 1.52 -10.69
CA LEU A 169 -3.15 2.66 -11.40
C LEU A 169 -4.11 3.84 -11.52
N ASP A 170 -5.40 3.58 -11.69
CA ASP A 170 -6.40 4.65 -11.77
C ASP A 170 -6.58 5.34 -10.42
N VAL A 171 -6.61 4.56 -9.34
CA VAL A 171 -6.68 5.11 -7.98
C VAL A 171 -5.43 5.93 -7.65
N LEU A 172 -4.23 5.47 -8.00
CA LEU A 172 -3.00 6.24 -7.79
C LEU A 172 -3.02 7.59 -8.51
N LYS A 173 -3.54 7.62 -9.74
CA LYS A 173 -3.67 8.86 -10.52
C LYS A 173 -4.74 9.80 -9.99
N SER A 174 -5.74 9.25 -9.30
CA SER A 174 -6.87 10.02 -8.75
C SER A 174 -6.66 10.53 -7.33
N ILE A 175 -5.49 10.29 -6.72
CA ILE A 175 -5.13 10.90 -5.43
C ILE A 175 -4.91 12.39 -5.66
N ARG A 176 -5.76 13.23 -5.03
CA ARG A 176 -5.74 14.69 -5.13
C ARG A 176 -4.95 15.34 -4.02
N ALA A 177 -5.03 14.80 -2.80
CA ALA A 177 -4.35 15.34 -1.64
C ALA A 177 -3.84 14.22 -0.75
N VAL A 178 -2.73 14.48 -0.07
CA VAL A 178 -2.10 13.60 0.92
C VAL A 178 -1.95 14.36 2.23
N GLY A 179 -2.46 13.78 3.29
CA GLY A 179 -2.43 14.36 4.64
C GLY A 179 -1.05 14.31 5.28
N SER A 180 -0.85 15.19 6.25
CA SER A 180 0.38 15.26 7.07
C SER A 180 0.38 14.28 8.26
N ASP A 181 -0.70 13.56 8.49
CA ASP A 181 -1.01 12.80 9.69
C ASP A 181 -0.70 11.29 9.58
N LEU A 182 0.45 10.95 8.98
CA LEU A 182 0.87 9.55 8.86
C LEU A 182 0.77 8.80 10.20
N LYS A 183 0.12 7.65 10.15
CA LYS A 183 0.08 6.68 11.24
C LYS A 183 0.36 5.30 10.70
N VAL A 184 1.35 4.63 11.25
CA VAL A 184 1.70 3.23 10.97
C VAL A 184 1.55 2.43 12.25
N LYS A 185 1.09 1.20 12.15
CA LYS A 185 0.97 0.27 13.29
C LYS A 185 1.39 -1.12 12.84
N THR A 186 1.87 -1.92 13.76
CA THR A 186 1.99 -3.37 13.53
C THR A 186 0.61 -3.96 13.31
N SER A 187 0.42 -4.74 12.25
CA SER A 187 -0.83 -5.45 11.97
C SER A 187 -1.20 -6.38 13.12
N VAL A 188 -2.40 -6.24 13.65
CA VAL A 188 -2.90 -7.05 14.76
C VAL A 188 -3.49 -8.37 14.25
N PHE A 189 -4.06 -8.37 13.05
CA PHE A 189 -4.76 -9.51 12.45
C PHE A 189 -3.97 -10.08 11.28
N GLY A 190 -3.07 -11.03 11.57
CA GLY A 190 -2.40 -11.83 10.57
C GLY A 190 -1.25 -11.10 9.88
N GLY A 191 -1.53 -10.32 8.88
CA GLY A 191 -0.52 -9.67 8.05
C GLY A 191 -0.82 -9.80 6.55
N CYS A 192 0.25 -9.80 5.74
CA CYS A 192 0.15 -9.94 4.30
C CYS A 192 0.16 -11.41 3.89
N GLY A 193 -0.87 -11.85 3.13
CA GLY A 193 -1.00 -13.21 2.58
C GLY A 193 -0.46 -13.30 1.16
N LYS A 194 0.34 -14.34 0.84
CA LYS A 194 0.81 -14.64 -0.51
C LYS A 194 1.22 -16.11 -0.61
N ASN A 195 0.75 -16.83 -1.62
CA ASN A 195 1.08 -18.23 -1.87
C ASN A 195 0.94 -19.14 -0.62
N GLY A 196 -0.15 -18.96 0.14
CA GLY A 196 -0.42 -19.71 1.36
C GLY A 196 0.45 -19.32 2.57
N GLN A 197 1.32 -18.32 2.44
CA GLN A 197 2.13 -17.79 3.53
C GLN A 197 1.55 -16.50 4.09
N LEU A 198 1.54 -16.37 5.41
CA LEU A 198 1.16 -15.16 6.12
C LEU A 198 2.37 -14.58 6.85
N VAL A 199 2.76 -13.35 6.55
CA VAL A 199 3.85 -12.64 7.25
C VAL A 199 3.34 -11.36 7.89
N ARG A 200 3.87 -11.02 9.07
CA ARG A 200 3.52 -9.76 9.73
C ARG A 200 4.05 -8.57 8.95
N VAL A 201 3.24 -7.51 8.92
CA VAL A 201 3.56 -6.22 8.28
C VAL A 201 3.07 -5.09 9.17
N GLY A 202 3.49 -3.88 8.89
CA GLY A 202 2.83 -2.69 9.43
C GLY A 202 1.76 -2.19 8.46
N ASP A 203 0.67 -1.71 9.04
CA ASP A 203 -0.46 -1.12 8.33
C ASP A 203 -0.57 0.36 8.66
N GLY A 204 -0.88 1.18 7.69
CA GLY A 204 -1.11 2.59 7.93
C GLY A 204 -1.04 3.46 6.70
N GLY A 205 -1.13 4.74 6.94
CA GLY A 205 -1.06 5.80 5.93
C GLY A 205 -1.59 7.12 6.49
N PRO A 206 -1.38 8.22 5.77
CA PRO A 206 -2.03 9.49 6.03
C PRO A 206 -3.46 9.50 5.49
N HIS A 207 -4.24 10.55 5.78
CA HIS A 207 -5.48 10.82 5.06
C HIS A 207 -5.19 11.06 3.58
N LEU A 208 -6.06 10.55 2.73
CA LEU A 208 -6.00 10.72 1.28
C LEU A 208 -7.34 11.24 0.76
N LEU A 209 -7.30 12.23 -0.12
CA LEU A 209 -8.44 12.56 -0.98
C LEU A 209 -8.27 11.83 -2.29
N VAL A 210 -9.23 10.96 -2.59
CA VAL A 210 -9.21 10.13 -3.81
C VAL A 210 -10.50 10.35 -4.57
N GLU A 211 -10.39 10.64 -5.86
CA GLU A 211 -11.53 10.78 -6.76
C GLU A 211 -11.82 9.45 -7.48
N ASN A 212 -13.07 9.28 -7.93
CA ASN A 212 -13.48 8.19 -8.83
C ASN A 212 -13.18 6.76 -8.31
N LEU A 213 -13.26 6.55 -7.00
CA LEU A 213 -13.15 5.23 -6.41
C LEU A 213 -14.53 4.56 -6.39
N VAL A 214 -14.58 3.29 -6.80
CA VAL A 214 -15.84 2.54 -6.75
C VAL A 214 -16.12 2.12 -5.31
N ILE A 215 -17.25 2.58 -4.80
CA ILE A 215 -17.72 2.28 -3.44
C ILE A 215 -19.00 1.47 -3.54
N GLY A 216 -18.96 0.24 -3.02
CA GLY A 216 -20.12 -0.63 -2.83
C GLY A 216 -20.52 -0.71 -1.37
N GLY A 217 -21.70 -1.24 -1.10
CA GLY A 217 -22.19 -1.46 0.26
C GLY A 217 -23.72 -1.38 0.34
N ARG A 218 -24.27 -1.76 1.50
CA ARG A 218 -25.70 -1.67 1.83
C ARG A 218 -25.89 -0.70 2.99
#